data_bc746ec7dbade274e0d1b5447e39c7e1
#
_entry.id   bc746ec7dbade274e0d1b5447e39c7e1
#
_cell.length_a   1.000
_cell.length_b   1.000
_cell.length_c   1.000
_cell.angle_alpha   90.00
_cell.angle_beta   90.00
_cell.angle_gamma   90.00
#
_symmetry.space_group_name_H-M   'P 1'
#
loop_
_entity.id
_entity.type
_entity.pdbx_description
1 polymer ?
#
loop_
_entity_poly.entity_id
_entity_poly.type
_entity_poly.pdbx_seq_one_letter_code
_entity_poly.pdbx_strand_id
1 'polypeptide(L)'
;NMGPEELGSVYESLLELIPTIDLSHREFGFVGITDEGSTAGNTRKTTGSYYTPDSLVQELIKSALVPVIEKKIADHPENPVAALLSLSVIDPACGSGHFLIAAARRLAEKLAELRAPDGAVTPADYRPALREVIGHCIYGVDRNPMAIELARTALWLEGYEPGQPLSFLDHHLQCGDALLGLTSFDQLRKGIAKDAFTVLSGDHKDVCKNLAATNREALKTLEKRLRDKSAE
;
A
#
# COMPACT_ATOMS: atom_id res chain seq x y z
N ASN A 1 3.34 24.88 2.34
CA ASN A 1 2.57 23.77 2.88
C ASN A 1 2.95 22.52 2.11
N MET A 2 3.41 21.50 2.82
CA MET A 2 3.75 20.19 2.25
C MET A 2 2.53 19.31 2.40
N GLY A 3 2.02 18.76 1.30
CA GLY A 3 0.91 17.80 1.31
C GLY A 3 1.41 16.36 1.56
N PRO A 4 0.52 15.41 1.85
CA PRO A 4 0.88 14.01 2.06
C PRO A 4 1.60 13.37 0.87
N GLU A 5 1.26 13.77 -0.34
CA GLU A 5 1.88 13.32 -1.58
C GLU A 5 3.36 13.77 -1.71
N GLU A 6 3.72 14.90 -1.12
CA GLU A 6 5.08 15.44 -1.17
C GLU A 6 6.02 14.69 -0.22
N LEU A 7 5.50 14.00 0.80
CA LEU A 7 6.29 13.13 1.68
C LEU A 7 7.02 12.05 0.90
N GLY A 8 6.36 11.48 -0.11
CA GLY A 8 6.98 10.48 -1.00
C GLY A 8 8.12 11.05 -1.81
N SER A 9 7.94 12.23 -2.40
CA SER A 9 8.97 12.91 -3.20
C SER A 9 10.20 13.27 -2.36
N VAL A 10 9.99 13.77 -1.14
CA VAL A 10 11.09 14.07 -0.20
C VAL A 10 11.83 12.79 0.20
N TYR A 11 11.09 11.72 0.53
CA TYR A 11 11.68 10.44 0.87
C TYR A 11 12.55 9.88 -0.25
N GLU A 12 12.08 9.89 -1.49
CA GLU A 12 12.83 9.41 -2.64
C GLU A 12 14.11 10.22 -2.88
N SER A 13 14.03 11.53 -2.69
CA SER A 13 15.19 12.41 -2.77
C SER A 13 16.22 12.10 -1.68
N LEU A 14 15.77 11.78 -0.46
CA LEU A 14 16.63 11.40 0.65
C LEU A 14 17.32 10.04 0.45
N LEU A 15 16.71 9.11 -0.30
CA LEU A 15 17.32 7.81 -0.63
C LEU A 15 18.57 7.92 -1.49
N GLU A 16 18.77 9.04 -2.17
CA GLU A 16 19.97 9.30 -2.96
C GLU A 16 21.14 9.83 -2.09
N LEU A 17 20.86 10.25 -0.86
CA LEU A 17 21.85 10.82 0.05
C LEU A 17 22.42 9.73 0.98
N ILE A 18 23.73 9.53 0.93
CA ILE A 18 24.43 8.64 1.87
C ILE A 18 25.11 9.50 2.91
N PRO A 19 24.65 9.50 4.17
CA PRO A 19 25.25 10.31 5.23
C PRO A 19 26.67 9.81 5.57
N THR A 20 27.57 10.73 5.81
CA THR A 20 28.92 10.46 6.29
C THR A 20 29.19 11.25 7.57
N ILE A 21 29.87 10.61 8.53
CA ILE A 21 30.25 11.24 9.78
C ILE A 21 31.76 11.07 9.93
N ASP A 22 32.48 12.17 9.95
CA ASP A 22 33.89 12.20 10.34
C ASP A 22 34.01 12.63 11.81
N LEU A 23 34.20 11.64 12.68
CA LEU A 23 34.32 11.87 14.12
C LEU A 23 35.61 12.59 14.50
N SER A 24 36.68 12.47 13.69
CA SER A 24 37.97 13.10 13.95
C SER A 24 37.93 14.61 13.71
N HIS A 25 37.26 15.03 12.67
CA HIS A 25 37.07 16.45 12.31
C HIS A 25 35.73 17.01 12.82
N ARG A 26 34.86 16.16 13.40
CA ARG A 26 33.47 16.51 13.81
C ARG A 26 32.66 17.08 12.68
N GLU A 27 32.83 16.52 11.49
CA GLU A 27 32.11 16.93 10.29
C GLU A 27 30.99 15.93 9.95
N PHE A 28 29.86 16.48 9.54
CA PHE A 28 28.74 15.73 8.97
C PHE A 28 28.56 16.16 7.53
N GLY A 29 28.42 15.20 6.63
CA GLY A 29 28.20 15.45 5.21
C GLY A 29 27.45 14.32 4.54
N PHE A 30 27.33 14.41 3.22
CA PHE A 30 26.74 13.37 2.39
C PHE A 30 27.70 13.01 1.26
N VAL A 31 27.85 11.71 0.98
CA VAL A 31 28.62 11.24 -0.18
C VAL A 31 27.80 11.51 -1.45
N GLY A 32 28.47 12.02 -2.49
CA GLY A 32 27.88 12.21 -3.82
C GLY A 32 27.03 13.46 -3.98
N ILE A 33 27.07 14.39 -3.03
CA ILE A 33 26.62 15.75 -3.30
C ILE A 33 27.77 16.47 -4.00
N THR A 34 27.57 16.73 -5.29
CA THR A 34 28.42 17.63 -6.07
C THR A 34 27.66 18.90 -6.36
N ASP A 35 28.33 19.97 -6.79
CA ASP A 35 27.69 21.23 -7.19
C ASP A 35 26.70 21.05 -8.37
N GLU A 36 26.76 19.89 -9.05
CA GLU A 36 25.86 19.50 -10.14
C GLU A 36 24.72 18.54 -9.72
N GLY A 37 24.62 18.19 -8.42
CA GLY A 37 23.62 17.27 -7.86
C GLY A 37 24.19 15.92 -7.42
N SER A 38 23.38 15.14 -6.71
CA SER A 38 23.82 13.84 -6.16
C SER A 38 23.87 12.75 -7.23
N THR A 39 24.98 12.02 -7.31
CA THR A 39 25.19 10.94 -8.28
C THR A 39 25.45 9.57 -7.67
N ALA A 40 25.57 9.45 -6.33
CA ALA A 40 26.14 8.28 -5.68
C ALA A 40 25.13 7.28 -5.11
N GLY A 41 23.85 7.62 -5.02
CA GLY A 41 22.84 6.77 -4.39
C GLY A 41 22.25 5.72 -5.35
N ASN A 42 22.49 4.44 -5.10
CA ASN A 42 21.86 3.33 -5.85
C ASN A 42 20.58 2.81 -5.17
N THR A 43 20.27 3.30 -3.97
CA THR A 43 19.16 2.80 -3.14
C THR A 43 17.81 3.00 -3.83
N ARG A 44 17.62 4.13 -4.52
CA ARG A 44 16.42 4.39 -5.32
C ARG A 44 16.21 3.34 -6.43
N LYS A 45 17.29 2.96 -7.14
CA LYS A 45 17.23 1.93 -8.19
C LYS A 45 16.98 0.54 -7.62
N THR A 46 17.59 0.22 -6.47
CA THR A 46 17.45 -1.09 -5.83
C THR A 46 16.11 -1.28 -5.15
N THR A 47 15.50 -0.22 -4.63
CA THR A 47 14.16 -0.24 -4.03
C THR A 47 13.03 -0.03 -5.04
N GLY A 48 13.36 0.41 -6.28
CA GLY A 48 12.36 0.72 -7.30
C GLY A 48 11.49 1.94 -6.97
N SER A 49 11.99 2.84 -6.12
CA SER A 49 11.24 4.00 -5.65
C SER A 49 11.31 5.13 -6.68
N TYR A 50 10.20 5.38 -7.33
CA TYR A 50 10.06 6.46 -8.32
C TYR A 50 8.79 7.27 -8.06
N TYR A 51 8.94 8.57 -7.89
CA TYR A 51 7.81 9.48 -7.78
C TYR A 51 7.16 9.66 -9.16
N THR A 52 5.85 9.43 -9.21
CA THR A 52 5.06 9.64 -10.43
C THR A 52 4.48 11.05 -10.41
N PRO A 53 4.68 11.87 -11.46
CA PRO A 53 4.10 13.20 -11.56
C PRO A 53 2.57 13.17 -11.39
N ASP A 54 2.02 14.13 -10.64
CA ASP A 54 0.59 14.19 -10.34
C ASP A 54 -0.28 14.19 -11.60
N SER A 55 0.14 14.84 -12.66
CA SER A 55 -0.58 14.85 -13.95
C SER A 55 -0.83 13.44 -14.51
N LEU A 56 0.12 12.51 -14.34
CA LEU A 56 -0.03 11.13 -14.79
C LEU A 56 -0.95 10.35 -13.84
N VAL A 57 -0.85 10.62 -12.54
CA VAL A 57 -1.73 10.03 -11.53
C VAL A 57 -3.19 10.41 -11.82
N GLN A 58 -3.46 11.70 -12.04
CA GLN A 58 -4.81 12.20 -12.34
C GLN A 58 -5.36 11.63 -13.65
N GLU A 59 -4.53 11.48 -14.68
CA GLU A 59 -4.95 10.88 -15.94
C GLU A 59 -5.31 9.39 -15.78
N LEU A 60 -4.54 8.64 -14.98
CA LEU A 60 -4.87 7.25 -14.65
C LEU A 60 -6.19 7.16 -13.88
N ILE A 61 -6.37 7.98 -12.85
CA ILE A 61 -7.63 8.03 -12.08
C ILE A 61 -8.81 8.32 -13.00
N LYS A 62 -8.69 9.30 -13.87
CA LYS A 62 -9.75 9.70 -14.80
C LYS A 62 -10.08 8.60 -15.81
N SER A 63 -9.05 7.98 -16.39
CA SER A 63 -9.23 7.00 -17.49
C SER A 63 -9.58 5.59 -17.00
N ALA A 64 -9.09 5.18 -15.83
CA ALA A 64 -9.27 3.82 -15.31
C ALA A 64 -10.29 3.74 -14.16
N LEU A 65 -10.23 4.61 -13.16
CA LEU A 65 -11.07 4.51 -11.97
C LEU A 65 -12.46 5.12 -12.18
N VAL A 66 -12.54 6.30 -12.77
CA VAL A 66 -13.84 7.00 -12.94
C VAL A 66 -14.87 6.16 -13.69
N PRO A 67 -14.57 5.51 -14.84
CA PRO A 67 -15.53 4.66 -15.53
C PRO A 67 -16.00 3.47 -14.70
N VAL A 68 -15.13 2.92 -13.83
CA VAL A 68 -15.49 1.81 -12.93
C VAL A 68 -16.47 2.30 -11.86
N ILE A 69 -16.23 3.47 -11.27
CA ILE A 69 -17.13 4.08 -10.28
C ILE A 69 -18.51 4.31 -10.92
N GLU A 70 -18.54 4.98 -12.07
CA GLU A 70 -19.79 5.31 -12.77
C GLU A 70 -20.60 4.06 -13.12
N LYS A 71 -19.92 3.07 -13.68
CA LYS A 71 -20.56 1.78 -14.01
C LYS A 71 -21.10 1.09 -12.75
N LYS A 72 -20.30 1.03 -11.68
CA LYS A 72 -20.73 0.37 -10.43
C LYS A 72 -21.96 1.00 -9.82
N ILE A 73 -22.06 2.34 -9.86
CA ILE A 73 -23.22 3.09 -9.38
C ILE A 73 -24.43 2.86 -10.29
N ALA A 74 -24.23 2.89 -11.61
CA ALA A 74 -25.30 2.67 -12.59
C ALA A 74 -25.89 1.25 -12.52
N ASP A 75 -25.05 0.25 -12.24
CA ASP A 75 -25.46 -1.15 -12.09
C ASP A 75 -26.25 -1.40 -10.77
N HIS A 76 -26.21 -0.46 -9.80
CA HIS A 76 -26.86 -0.61 -8.49
C HIS A 76 -27.60 0.69 -8.07
N PRO A 77 -28.59 1.13 -8.84
CA PRO A 77 -29.31 2.38 -8.59
C PRO A 77 -30.10 2.39 -7.27
N GLU A 78 -30.44 1.21 -6.76
CA GLU A 78 -31.18 1.02 -5.50
C GLU A 78 -30.32 1.36 -4.27
N ASN A 79 -29.00 1.20 -4.35
CA ASN A 79 -28.09 1.54 -3.25
C ASN A 79 -26.71 1.94 -3.77
N PRO A 80 -26.58 3.12 -4.39
CA PRO A 80 -25.34 3.57 -5.02
C PRO A 80 -24.21 3.80 -4.02
N VAL A 81 -24.52 4.16 -2.76
CA VAL A 81 -23.55 4.34 -1.68
C VAL A 81 -22.89 3.02 -1.32
N ALA A 82 -23.68 1.97 -1.05
CA ALA A 82 -23.13 0.66 -0.75
C ALA A 82 -22.38 0.06 -1.96
N ALA A 83 -22.86 0.32 -3.17
CA ALA A 83 -22.19 -0.08 -4.40
C ALA A 83 -20.80 0.55 -4.50
N LEU A 84 -20.66 1.84 -4.26
CA LEU A 84 -19.39 2.54 -4.27
C LEU A 84 -18.45 2.00 -3.19
N LEU A 85 -18.91 1.84 -1.95
CA LEU A 85 -18.12 1.34 -0.83
C LEU A 85 -17.71 -0.14 -0.97
N SER A 86 -18.35 -0.89 -1.87
CA SER A 86 -17.95 -2.26 -2.20
C SER A 86 -16.80 -2.34 -3.22
N LEU A 87 -16.35 -1.21 -3.76
CA LEU A 87 -15.16 -1.17 -4.61
C LEU A 87 -13.89 -1.38 -3.78
N SER A 88 -12.97 -2.14 -4.35
CA SER A 88 -11.62 -2.31 -3.80
C SER A 88 -10.61 -1.83 -4.82
N VAL A 89 -9.81 -0.85 -4.42
CA VAL A 89 -8.68 -0.32 -5.20
C VAL A 89 -7.41 -0.82 -4.54
N ILE A 90 -6.61 -1.57 -5.28
CA ILE A 90 -5.33 -2.09 -4.81
C ILE A 90 -4.19 -1.58 -5.69
N ASP A 91 -3.14 -1.09 -5.05
CA ASP A 91 -1.87 -0.80 -5.70
C ASP A 91 -0.83 -1.81 -5.21
N PRO A 92 -0.37 -2.74 -6.06
CA PRO A 92 0.56 -3.80 -5.68
C PRO A 92 2.03 -3.36 -5.57
N ALA A 93 2.32 -2.09 -5.85
CA ALA A 93 3.63 -1.45 -5.72
C ALA A 93 3.45 0.01 -5.30
N CYS A 94 2.73 0.22 -4.18
CA CYS A 94 2.13 1.51 -3.84
C CYS A 94 3.13 2.60 -3.45
N GLY A 95 4.41 2.27 -3.20
CA GLY A 95 5.38 3.24 -2.74
C GLY A 95 4.89 3.98 -1.50
N SER A 96 4.99 5.29 -1.52
CA SER A 96 4.45 6.19 -0.46
C SER A 96 2.94 6.45 -0.55
N GLY A 97 2.22 5.79 -1.47
CA GLY A 97 0.76 5.83 -1.54
C GLY A 97 0.15 6.93 -2.41
N HIS A 98 0.90 7.55 -3.30
CA HIS A 98 0.43 8.67 -4.12
C HIS A 98 -0.82 8.31 -4.97
N PHE A 99 -0.80 7.17 -5.67
CA PHE A 99 -1.98 6.69 -6.41
C PHE A 99 -3.15 6.35 -5.50
N LEU A 100 -2.88 5.79 -4.32
CA LEU A 100 -3.90 5.43 -3.34
C LEU A 100 -4.61 6.67 -2.78
N ILE A 101 -3.86 7.75 -2.49
CA ILE A 101 -4.41 9.04 -2.06
C ILE A 101 -5.31 9.63 -3.13
N ALA A 102 -4.85 9.67 -4.38
CA ALA A 102 -5.63 10.20 -5.50
C ALA A 102 -6.92 9.39 -5.72
N ALA A 103 -6.84 8.07 -5.64
CA ALA A 103 -8.01 7.19 -5.73
C ALA A 103 -8.99 7.43 -4.57
N ALA A 104 -8.48 7.56 -3.33
CA ALA A 104 -9.29 7.82 -2.15
C ALA A 104 -10.05 9.16 -2.27
N ARG A 105 -9.35 10.21 -2.67
CA ARG A 105 -9.94 11.54 -2.91
C ARG A 105 -11.08 11.47 -3.94
N ARG A 106 -10.84 10.77 -5.06
CA ARG A 106 -11.86 10.65 -6.12
C ARG A 106 -13.08 9.86 -5.69
N LEU A 107 -12.90 8.75 -4.96
CA LEU A 107 -14.01 7.98 -4.40
C LEU A 107 -14.77 8.78 -3.34
N ALA A 108 -14.06 9.53 -2.48
CA ALA A 108 -14.66 10.35 -1.44
C ALA A 108 -15.51 11.49 -1.99
N GLU A 109 -15.05 12.18 -3.04
CA GLU A 109 -15.82 13.18 -3.76
C GLU A 109 -17.16 12.57 -4.21
N LYS A 110 -17.11 11.41 -4.87
CA LYS A 110 -18.31 10.74 -5.36
C LYS A 110 -19.21 10.23 -4.24
N LEU A 111 -18.65 9.75 -3.15
CA LEU A 111 -19.41 9.30 -1.98
C LEU A 111 -20.14 10.50 -1.32
N ALA A 112 -19.46 11.62 -1.18
CA ALA A 112 -20.05 12.83 -0.63
C ALA A 112 -21.16 13.39 -1.53
N GLU A 113 -20.98 13.39 -2.87
CA GLU A 113 -22.02 13.74 -3.84
C GLU A 113 -23.28 12.86 -3.69
N LEU A 114 -23.10 11.54 -3.57
CA LEU A 114 -24.22 10.60 -3.43
C LEU A 114 -24.99 10.77 -2.11
N ARG A 115 -24.34 11.32 -1.10
CA ARG A 115 -24.95 11.58 0.21
C ARG A 115 -25.56 12.97 0.36
N ALA A 116 -25.15 13.92 -0.48
CA ALA A 116 -25.64 15.28 -0.42
C ALA A 116 -27.06 15.39 -1.03
N PRO A 117 -28.09 15.79 -0.28
CA PRO A 117 -29.48 15.84 -0.77
C PRO A 117 -29.66 16.79 -1.96
N ASP A 118 -28.91 17.89 -1.97
CA ASP A 118 -29.02 18.96 -2.99
C ASP A 118 -27.79 18.97 -3.92
N GLY A 119 -26.93 17.94 -3.87
CA GLY A 119 -25.72 17.83 -4.68
C GLY A 119 -24.59 18.82 -4.30
N ALA A 120 -24.79 19.67 -3.28
CA ALA A 120 -23.76 20.59 -2.82
C ALA A 120 -22.92 19.96 -1.69
N VAL A 121 -21.71 19.53 -2.03
CA VAL A 121 -20.77 18.93 -1.08
C VAL A 121 -20.07 20.01 -0.26
N THR A 122 -20.13 19.88 1.06
CA THR A 122 -19.36 20.74 1.98
C THR A 122 -18.11 20.03 2.50
N PRO A 123 -17.11 20.75 3.05
CA PRO A 123 -15.97 20.13 3.70
C PRO A 123 -16.35 19.20 4.87
N ALA A 124 -17.49 19.44 5.52
CA ALA A 124 -18.01 18.60 6.59
C ALA A 124 -18.55 17.25 6.06
N ASP A 125 -19.05 17.21 4.84
CA ASP A 125 -19.53 16.00 4.18
C ASP A 125 -18.35 15.19 3.60
N TYR A 126 -17.35 15.89 3.07
CA TYR A 126 -16.21 15.28 2.39
C TYR A 126 -15.26 14.53 3.34
N ARG A 127 -14.93 15.10 4.51
CA ARG A 127 -13.97 14.49 5.44
C ARG A 127 -14.38 13.12 5.95
N PRO A 128 -15.61 12.90 6.46
CA PRO A 128 -16.07 11.58 6.86
C PRO A 128 -16.12 10.61 5.68
N ALA A 129 -16.52 11.08 4.50
CA ALA A 129 -16.53 10.27 3.29
C ALA A 129 -15.12 9.80 2.91
N LEU A 130 -14.12 10.68 3.00
CA LEU A 130 -12.74 10.33 2.70
C LEU A 130 -12.19 9.28 3.68
N ARG A 131 -12.43 9.45 4.98
CA ARG A 131 -12.03 8.47 5.99
C ARG A 131 -12.69 7.11 5.75
N GLU A 132 -13.98 7.09 5.45
CA GLU A 132 -14.73 5.86 5.21
C GLU A 132 -14.23 5.13 3.96
N VAL A 133 -13.97 5.86 2.87
CA VAL A 133 -13.37 5.31 1.64
C VAL A 133 -11.99 4.71 1.90
N ILE A 134 -11.13 5.41 2.63
CA ILE A 134 -9.80 4.90 3.00
C ILE A 134 -9.93 3.59 3.77
N GLY A 135 -10.86 3.53 4.72
CA GLY A 135 -11.08 2.37 5.58
C GLY A 135 -11.81 1.19 4.92
N HIS A 136 -12.41 1.35 3.73
CA HIS A 136 -13.16 0.28 3.05
C HIS A 136 -12.61 -0.09 1.68
N CYS A 137 -12.09 0.89 0.94
CA CYS A 137 -11.84 0.74 -0.48
C CYS A 137 -10.35 0.66 -0.85
N ILE A 138 -9.44 1.16 -0.01
CA ILE A 138 -8.04 1.41 -0.37
C ILE A 138 -7.12 0.34 0.20
N TYR A 139 -6.33 -0.29 -0.67
CA TYR A 139 -5.38 -1.35 -0.33
C TYR A 139 -4.06 -1.12 -1.04
N GLY A 140 -2.95 -1.45 -0.37
CA GLY A 140 -1.62 -1.29 -0.96
C GLY A 140 -0.64 -2.34 -0.48
N VAL A 141 0.28 -2.68 -1.37
CA VAL A 141 1.42 -3.55 -1.07
C VAL A 141 2.68 -2.87 -1.57
N ASP A 142 3.75 -2.94 -0.81
CA ASP A 142 5.09 -2.55 -1.28
C ASP A 142 6.16 -3.42 -0.62
N ARG A 143 7.26 -3.66 -1.33
CA ARG A 143 8.41 -4.41 -0.80
C ARG A 143 9.21 -3.62 0.23
N ASN A 144 9.16 -2.30 0.14
CA ASN A 144 9.90 -1.40 1.01
C ASN A 144 9.07 -1.09 2.27
N PRO A 145 9.48 -1.56 3.45
CA PRO A 145 8.74 -1.31 4.68
C PRO A 145 8.62 0.18 5.02
N MET A 146 9.61 1.00 4.67
CA MET A 146 9.56 2.43 4.90
C MET A 146 8.52 3.11 3.98
N ALA A 147 8.39 2.66 2.73
CA ALA A 147 7.36 3.14 1.82
C ALA A 147 5.95 2.87 2.36
N ILE A 148 5.73 1.68 2.93
CA ILE A 148 4.46 1.33 3.59
C ILE A 148 4.17 2.21 4.79
N GLU A 149 5.17 2.53 5.64
CA GLU A 149 4.97 3.44 6.76
C GLU A 149 4.64 4.87 6.30
N LEU A 150 5.27 5.33 5.21
CA LEU A 150 4.93 6.61 4.59
C LEU A 150 3.52 6.61 4.00
N ALA A 151 3.14 5.57 3.26
CA ALA A 151 1.80 5.42 2.70
C ALA A 151 0.74 5.40 3.80
N ARG A 152 0.99 4.67 4.89
CA ARG A 152 0.12 4.63 6.08
C ARG A 152 -0.03 6.01 6.70
N THR A 153 1.07 6.71 6.89
CA THR A 153 1.08 8.08 7.46
C THR A 153 0.34 9.05 6.54
N ALA A 154 0.59 8.98 5.23
CA ALA A 154 -0.04 9.86 4.25
C ALA A 154 -1.57 9.65 4.19
N LEU A 155 -2.02 8.40 4.10
CA LEU A 155 -3.45 8.06 4.11
C LEU A 155 -4.12 8.39 5.45
N TRP A 156 -3.38 8.26 6.56
CA TRP A 156 -3.89 8.69 7.85
C TRP A 156 -4.08 10.21 7.92
N LEU A 157 -3.10 10.99 7.43
CA LEU A 157 -3.21 12.45 7.39
C LEU A 157 -4.40 12.90 6.53
N GLU A 158 -4.64 12.24 5.40
CA GLU A 158 -5.79 12.48 4.55
C GLU A 158 -7.12 12.18 5.25
N GLY A 159 -7.22 11.02 5.88
CA GLY A 159 -8.42 10.58 6.58
C GLY A 159 -8.49 10.98 8.05
N TYR A 160 -7.67 11.96 8.48
CA TYR A 160 -7.63 12.37 9.88
C TYR A 160 -8.95 12.99 10.34
N GLU A 161 -9.47 12.44 11.43
CA GLU A 161 -10.64 12.96 12.13
C GLU A 161 -10.39 12.94 13.64
N PRO A 162 -10.59 14.07 14.35
CA PRO A 162 -10.34 14.15 15.79
C PRO A 162 -11.10 13.07 16.58
N GLY A 163 -10.40 12.37 17.47
CA GLY A 163 -11.01 11.36 18.33
C GLY A 163 -11.20 9.99 17.70
N GLN A 164 -10.84 9.80 16.43
CA GLN A 164 -10.92 8.52 15.75
C GLN A 164 -9.56 7.80 15.69
N PRO A 165 -9.50 6.45 15.88
CA PRO A 165 -8.26 5.69 15.92
C PRO A 165 -7.60 5.56 14.53
N LEU A 166 -6.28 5.31 14.55
CA LEU A 166 -5.43 5.07 13.37
C LEU A 166 -5.45 3.62 12.85
N SER A 167 -5.79 2.67 13.72
CA SER A 167 -5.60 1.24 13.50
C SER A 167 -6.39 0.62 12.34
N PHE A 168 -7.29 1.38 11.73
CA PHE A 168 -8.09 0.90 10.59
C PHE A 168 -7.26 0.63 9.32
N LEU A 169 -6.02 1.13 9.22
CA LEU A 169 -5.13 0.92 8.07
C LEU A 169 -4.24 -0.33 8.16
N ASP A 170 -4.16 -0.97 9.33
CA ASP A 170 -3.20 -2.05 9.58
C ASP A 170 -3.38 -3.27 8.67
N HIS A 171 -4.61 -3.51 8.21
CA HIS A 171 -4.93 -4.62 7.32
C HIS A 171 -4.95 -4.24 5.84
N HIS A 172 -4.91 -2.97 5.53
CA HIS A 172 -5.03 -2.42 4.18
C HIS A 172 -3.68 -2.23 3.49
N LEU A 173 -2.65 -1.91 4.28
CA LEU A 173 -1.30 -1.65 3.77
C LEU A 173 -0.34 -2.73 4.29
N GLN A 174 0.19 -3.52 3.38
CA GLN A 174 1.03 -4.67 3.71
C GLN A 174 2.42 -4.56 3.08
N CYS A 175 3.45 -4.88 3.88
CA CYS A 175 4.79 -5.02 3.33
C CYS A 175 4.96 -6.43 2.76
N GLY A 176 5.29 -6.52 1.48
CA GLY A 176 5.45 -7.79 0.80
C GLY A 176 5.79 -7.65 -0.68
N ASP A 177 6.07 -8.78 -1.32
CA ASP A 177 6.32 -8.84 -2.76
C ASP A 177 5.05 -9.33 -3.47
N ALA A 178 4.42 -8.43 -4.25
CA ALA A 178 3.19 -8.73 -4.95
C ALA A 178 3.34 -9.74 -6.12
N LEU A 179 4.58 -9.99 -6.57
CA LEU A 179 4.88 -10.95 -7.63
C LEU A 179 5.21 -12.35 -7.08
N LEU A 180 5.61 -12.41 -5.81
CA LEU A 180 5.94 -13.67 -5.13
C LEU A 180 4.84 -14.00 -4.14
N GLY A 181 3.96 -14.92 -4.51
CA GLY A 181 2.85 -15.27 -3.64
C GLY A 181 1.99 -16.40 -4.19
N LEU A 182 0.84 -16.55 -3.57
CA LEU A 182 -0.13 -17.57 -3.94
C LEU A 182 -1.11 -17.02 -4.98
N THR A 183 -1.38 -17.79 -6.01
CA THR A 183 -2.32 -17.45 -7.09
C THR A 183 -3.76 -17.89 -6.79
N SER A 184 -3.98 -18.68 -5.74
CA SER A 184 -5.30 -19.10 -5.31
C SER A 184 -5.39 -19.39 -3.79
N PHE A 185 -6.57 -19.20 -3.21
CA PHE A 185 -6.85 -19.55 -1.81
C PHE A 185 -6.72 -21.04 -1.51
N ASP A 186 -6.91 -21.91 -2.53
CA ASP A 186 -6.72 -23.34 -2.37
C ASP A 186 -5.26 -23.71 -2.12
N GLN A 187 -4.33 -22.96 -2.72
CA GLN A 187 -2.91 -23.12 -2.43
C GLN A 187 -2.57 -22.71 -0.99
N LEU A 188 -3.23 -21.66 -0.47
CA LEU A 188 -3.05 -21.25 0.93
C LEU A 188 -3.49 -22.38 1.89
N ARG A 189 -4.62 -23.04 1.60
CA ARG A 189 -5.14 -24.16 2.41
C ARG A 189 -4.26 -25.40 2.33
N LYS A 190 -3.71 -25.69 1.15
CA LYS A 190 -2.83 -26.86 0.92
C LYS A 190 -1.40 -26.61 1.38
N GLY A 191 -1.03 -25.35 1.61
CA GLY A 191 0.33 -24.92 1.90
C GLY A 191 1.26 -24.98 0.68
N ILE A 192 2.52 -24.72 0.92
CA ILE A 192 3.56 -24.77 -0.13
C ILE A 192 3.73 -26.22 -0.57
N ALA A 193 3.68 -26.47 -1.88
CA ALA A 193 3.83 -27.81 -2.44
C ALA A 193 5.17 -28.45 -2.04
N LYS A 194 5.18 -29.77 -1.85
CA LYS A 194 6.40 -30.48 -1.44
C LYS A 194 7.54 -30.31 -2.44
N ASP A 195 7.21 -30.18 -3.71
CA ASP A 195 8.18 -30.05 -4.80
C ASP A 195 8.95 -28.71 -4.74
N ALA A 196 8.38 -27.67 -4.10
CA ALA A 196 9.05 -26.39 -3.87
C ALA A 196 10.30 -26.51 -2.96
N PHE A 197 10.41 -27.60 -2.20
CA PHE A 197 11.56 -27.88 -1.32
C PHE A 197 12.53 -28.89 -1.93
N THR A 198 12.35 -29.25 -3.20
CA THR A 198 13.28 -30.15 -3.92
C THR A 198 14.60 -29.43 -4.12
N VAL A 199 15.68 -30.09 -3.71
CA VAL A 199 17.04 -29.53 -3.81
C VAL A 199 17.42 -29.41 -5.28
N LEU A 200 17.68 -28.20 -5.74
CA LEU A 200 18.20 -27.91 -7.07
C LEU A 200 19.73 -27.75 -7.06
N SER A 201 20.34 -27.69 -8.25
CA SER A 201 21.78 -27.45 -8.38
C SER A 201 22.15 -26.09 -7.78
N GLY A 202 23.02 -26.12 -6.75
CA GLY A 202 23.44 -24.92 -6.02
C GLY A 202 22.73 -24.70 -4.68
N ASP A 203 21.70 -25.47 -4.36
CA ASP A 203 20.99 -25.35 -3.09
C ASP A 203 21.70 -26.08 -1.94
N HIS A 204 21.54 -25.57 -0.73
CA HIS A 204 21.96 -26.26 0.49
C HIS A 204 20.88 -27.22 0.97
N LYS A 205 21.14 -28.53 0.93
CA LYS A 205 20.22 -29.62 1.33
C LYS A 205 19.60 -29.41 2.70
N ASP A 206 20.39 -28.97 3.68
CA ASP A 206 19.92 -28.78 5.05
C ASP A 206 18.94 -27.60 5.17
N VAL A 207 19.15 -26.54 4.38
CA VAL A 207 18.24 -25.40 4.33
C VAL A 207 16.90 -25.82 3.75
N CYS A 208 16.88 -26.50 2.62
CA CYS A 208 15.66 -27.01 1.99
C CYS A 208 14.89 -27.95 2.93
N LYS A 209 15.59 -28.83 3.66
CA LYS A 209 14.99 -29.75 4.62
C LYS A 209 14.38 -29.01 5.82
N ASN A 210 15.07 -27.99 6.35
CA ASN A 210 14.58 -27.17 7.44
C ASN A 210 13.35 -26.36 7.03
N LEU A 211 13.37 -25.74 5.85
CA LEU A 211 12.22 -25.02 5.30
C LEU A 211 11.00 -25.93 5.13
N ALA A 212 11.20 -27.16 4.62
CA ALA A 212 10.12 -28.13 4.48
C ALA A 212 9.54 -28.57 5.84
N ALA A 213 10.37 -28.66 6.89
CA ALA A 213 9.91 -28.97 8.25
C ALA A 213 9.11 -27.82 8.84
N THR A 214 9.63 -26.59 8.74
CA THR A 214 8.96 -25.36 9.21
C THR A 214 7.59 -25.17 8.53
N ASN A 215 7.52 -25.38 7.20
CA ASN A 215 6.26 -25.31 6.47
C ASN A 215 5.23 -26.32 6.98
N ARG A 216 5.63 -27.56 7.30
CA ARG A 216 4.74 -28.56 7.87
C ARG A 216 4.19 -28.17 9.25
N GLU A 217 5.00 -27.58 10.09
CA GLU A 217 4.56 -27.11 11.42
C GLU A 217 3.62 -25.90 11.30
N ALA A 218 3.93 -24.96 10.40
CA ALA A 218 3.08 -23.83 10.12
C ALA A 218 1.68 -24.25 9.63
N LEU A 219 1.61 -25.24 8.73
CA LEU A 219 0.34 -25.81 8.25
C LEU A 219 -0.47 -26.43 9.37
N LYS A 220 0.13 -27.24 10.24
CA LYS A 220 -0.57 -27.84 11.40
C LYS A 220 -1.13 -26.77 12.33
N THR A 221 -0.35 -25.70 12.54
CA THR A 221 -0.79 -24.58 13.39
C THR A 221 -1.96 -23.82 12.76
N LEU A 222 -1.91 -23.59 11.44
CA LEU A 222 -2.98 -22.94 10.69
C LEU A 222 -4.26 -23.79 10.73
N GLU A 223 -4.17 -25.10 10.45
CA GLU A 223 -5.30 -26.01 10.50
C GLU A 223 -5.95 -26.05 11.88
N LYS A 224 -5.15 -26.03 12.94
CA LYS A 224 -5.66 -25.98 14.32
C LYS A 224 -6.44 -24.68 14.56
N ARG A 225 -5.87 -23.52 14.20
CA ARG A 225 -6.54 -22.21 14.35
C ARG A 225 -7.83 -22.10 13.55
N LEU A 226 -7.89 -22.68 12.35
CA LEU A 226 -9.09 -22.69 11.52
C LEU A 226 -10.19 -23.57 12.12
N ARG A 227 -9.83 -24.70 12.75
CA ARG A 227 -10.80 -25.54 13.48
C ARG A 227 -11.35 -24.86 14.72
N ASP A 228 -10.47 -24.21 15.49
CA ASP A 228 -10.85 -23.51 16.72
C ASP A 228 -11.82 -22.35 16.43
N LYS A 229 -11.63 -21.61 15.32
CA LYS A 229 -12.54 -20.54 14.87
C LYS A 229 -13.86 -21.03 14.26
N SER A 230 -13.95 -22.27 13.80
CA SER A 230 -15.20 -22.83 13.27
C SER A 230 -16.05 -23.49 14.37
N ALA A 231 -15.58 -23.51 15.60
CA ALA A 231 -16.28 -24.04 16.77
C ALA A 231 -16.87 -22.92 17.68
N GLU A 232 -16.61 -21.66 17.37
CA GLU A 232 -17.27 -20.46 17.91
C GLU A 232 -18.38 -19.98 16.97
#